data_25979efb674f2c6ca789fcb0c72532e3
#
_entry.id   25979efb674f2c6ca789fcb0c72532e3
#
_cell.length_a   1.000
_cell.length_b   1.000
_cell.length_c   1.000
_cell.angle_alpha   90.00
_cell.angle_beta   90.00
_cell.angle_gamma   90.00
#
_symmetry.space_group_name_H-M   'P 1'
#
loop_
_entity.id
_entity.type
_entity.pdbx_description
1 polymer ?
#
loop_
_entity_poly.entity_id
_entity_poly.type
_entity_poly.pdbx_seq_one_letter_code
_entity_poly.pdbx_strand_id
1 'polypeptide(L)'
;PEGLSEYRLLNGTWRFRYFPRDIDVPEEIREWDTIPVPSCWQTEGYENPNYTNINYPFPCDPPYVPDDNPCGVYERDFELEKLWGRVYLVLEGVSSCAYVRVNGREVGFTQGSHLQAEFDMTPYVKQGKNTLRVTVLKWCCGSYLEDQDCFRMNGIFRDCYLLQRPEDHIVDIQVHTEGGTVFAAAGKPCRISLYDQEGRLLAERPNTADASFEVEHPVYWNAEKPTLYSLQFERNGEIITQRFGFRTISVSSQHELLINGTPVKLHGVNHHDTDPHNGWYQTDEQLHKDLLLMKELNINCIRTSHYPPTPRFMDMCDELGFYVILETDIESHGFLRREANVNYRFDMEDDIWPGVDPRWKKEHVERMRRAVVRDRNHVSVIMWSTGNESGHGPNHMAMIDYLRSLEDGRLIHCEDASRKGESEHADVFSWMYPSLKAVEDYAQDETKTQPCFLCEYAHAMGNGPGDVWDYNELFDRYPKLIGGCVWEWADHTVIDKDGVQRYGGDFPGEMTHDGNFCCDGMVFADRSLKAGSLEVKAAYQPMRTAWEDGVLKITNRYDFTELSECELRYTVERDGEVMVEKTVPAAAAPHETAEIPLDPG
;
A
#
# COMPACT_ATOMS: atom_id res chain seq x y z
N PRO A 1 6.67 -16.79 -12.17
CA PRO A 1 7.09 -18.15 -12.47
C PRO A 1 8.21 -18.18 -13.49
N GLU A 2 9.15 -19.12 -13.34
CA GLU A 2 10.32 -19.32 -14.17
C GLU A 2 10.31 -20.74 -14.77
N GLY A 3 11.37 -21.10 -15.47
CA GLY A 3 11.50 -22.43 -16.07
C GLY A 3 10.70 -22.54 -17.36
N LEU A 4 9.75 -23.48 -17.44
CA LEU A 4 8.89 -23.64 -18.62
C LEU A 4 7.79 -22.59 -18.73
N SER A 5 7.45 -21.89 -17.63
CA SER A 5 6.44 -20.83 -17.70
C SER A 5 6.98 -19.61 -18.43
N GLU A 6 6.12 -18.99 -19.23
CA GLU A 6 6.45 -17.79 -20.00
C GLU A 6 5.68 -16.59 -19.45
N TYR A 7 6.42 -15.56 -19.06
CA TYR A 7 5.90 -14.23 -18.71
C TYR A 7 6.09 -13.30 -19.90
N ARG A 8 5.05 -12.60 -20.28
CA ARG A 8 5.10 -11.65 -21.38
C ARG A 8 4.39 -10.36 -21.05
N LEU A 9 5.17 -9.31 -20.83
CA LEU A 9 4.65 -7.97 -20.59
C LEU A 9 3.94 -7.45 -21.85
N LEU A 10 2.74 -6.94 -21.67
CA LEU A 10 1.93 -6.29 -22.72
C LEU A 10 1.97 -4.77 -22.60
N ASN A 11 2.80 -4.21 -21.74
CA ASN A 11 3.01 -2.77 -21.64
C ASN A 11 3.53 -2.18 -22.95
N GLY A 12 3.33 -0.87 -23.12
CA GLY A 12 3.77 -0.12 -24.30
C GLY A 12 2.59 0.48 -25.07
N THR A 13 2.74 0.74 -26.35
CA THR A 13 1.72 1.43 -27.15
C THR A 13 0.58 0.50 -27.57
N TRP A 14 -0.66 0.88 -27.23
CA TRP A 14 -1.86 0.18 -27.65
C TRP A 14 -2.68 1.04 -28.60
N ARG A 15 -3.50 0.43 -29.46
CA ARG A 15 -4.61 1.11 -30.14
C ARG A 15 -5.63 1.52 -29.08
N PHE A 16 -6.13 2.75 -29.18
CA PHE A 16 -7.07 3.31 -28.21
C PHE A 16 -8.15 4.13 -28.89
N ARG A 17 -9.36 4.07 -28.36
CA ARG A 17 -10.41 4.99 -28.75
C ARG A 17 -11.27 5.37 -27.54
N TYR A 18 -11.34 6.67 -27.29
CA TYR A 18 -12.19 7.24 -26.23
C TYR A 18 -13.61 7.49 -26.79
N PHE A 19 -14.60 7.18 -26.00
CA PHE A 19 -16.02 7.47 -26.27
C PHE A 19 -16.61 8.19 -25.05
N PRO A 20 -17.32 9.34 -25.28
CA PRO A 20 -17.99 10.06 -24.18
C PRO A 20 -19.09 9.25 -23.48
N ARG A 21 -19.64 8.22 -24.17
CA ARG A 21 -20.64 7.31 -23.62
C ARG A 21 -20.39 5.90 -24.14
N ASP A 22 -20.49 4.93 -23.27
CA ASP A 22 -20.28 3.51 -23.59
C ASP A 22 -21.25 2.99 -24.66
N ILE A 23 -22.50 3.50 -24.66
CA ILE A 23 -23.52 3.13 -25.66
C ILE A 23 -23.19 3.60 -27.08
N ASP A 24 -22.24 4.54 -27.23
CA ASP A 24 -21.82 5.04 -28.54
C ASP A 24 -20.67 4.20 -29.16
N VAL A 25 -20.18 3.17 -28.45
CA VAL A 25 -19.14 2.27 -28.95
C VAL A 25 -19.68 1.44 -30.11
N PRO A 26 -19.16 1.61 -31.34
CA PRO A 26 -19.63 0.85 -32.49
C PRO A 26 -19.15 -0.61 -32.41
N GLU A 27 -19.86 -1.50 -33.08
CA GLU A 27 -19.45 -2.90 -33.21
C GLU A 27 -18.04 -3.02 -33.84
N GLU A 28 -17.74 -2.18 -34.84
CA GLU A 28 -16.45 -2.09 -35.51
C GLU A 28 -15.85 -0.69 -35.36
N ILE A 29 -14.70 -0.57 -34.70
CA ILE A 29 -13.94 0.68 -34.61
C ILE A 29 -12.98 0.77 -35.79
N ARG A 30 -13.14 1.79 -36.63
CA ARG A 30 -12.36 1.96 -37.87
C ARG A 30 -11.18 2.90 -37.71
N GLU A 31 -11.30 3.85 -36.80
CA GLU A 31 -10.26 4.85 -36.53
C GLU A 31 -9.75 4.69 -35.11
N TRP A 32 -8.43 4.56 -34.98
CA TRP A 32 -7.76 4.36 -33.74
C TRP A 32 -6.74 5.45 -33.48
N ASP A 33 -6.71 5.95 -32.27
CA ASP A 33 -5.60 6.66 -31.68
C ASP A 33 -4.62 5.66 -31.04
N THR A 34 -3.61 6.15 -30.36
CA THR A 34 -2.69 5.33 -29.58
C THR A 34 -2.55 5.89 -28.17
N ILE A 35 -2.37 4.99 -27.20
CA ILE A 35 -2.14 5.33 -25.80
C ILE A 35 -1.05 4.42 -25.23
N PRO A 36 -0.18 4.93 -24.34
CA PRO A 36 0.70 4.05 -23.55
C PRO A 36 -0.11 3.24 -22.53
N VAL A 37 0.32 2.04 -22.23
CA VAL A 37 -0.15 1.19 -21.15
C VAL A 37 1.09 0.73 -20.37
N PRO A 38 1.18 0.97 -19.06
CA PRO A 38 0.20 1.63 -18.19
C PRO A 38 0.06 3.14 -18.43
N SER A 39 -1.16 3.67 -18.23
CA SER A 39 -1.41 5.12 -18.14
C SER A 39 -2.84 5.39 -17.65
N CYS A 40 -3.09 6.63 -17.26
CA CYS A 40 -4.43 7.17 -17.07
C CYS A 40 -4.80 7.99 -18.30
N TRP A 41 -6.00 7.79 -18.90
CA TRP A 41 -6.34 8.52 -20.13
C TRP A 41 -6.49 10.03 -19.91
N GLN A 42 -6.70 10.48 -18.66
CA GLN A 42 -6.75 11.90 -18.32
C GLN A 42 -5.38 12.57 -18.51
N THR A 43 -4.29 11.92 -18.12
CA THR A 43 -2.93 12.44 -18.32
C THR A 43 -2.51 12.38 -19.78
N GLU A 44 -3.18 11.55 -20.60
CA GLU A 44 -2.96 11.44 -22.05
C GLU A 44 -3.86 12.43 -22.87
N GLY A 45 -4.65 13.26 -22.17
CA GLY A 45 -5.40 14.36 -22.79
C GLY A 45 -6.76 14.00 -23.38
N TYR A 46 -7.33 12.85 -23.05
CA TYR A 46 -8.66 12.44 -23.52
C TYR A 46 -9.81 12.99 -22.69
N GLU A 47 -9.55 13.31 -21.43
CA GLU A 47 -10.50 13.89 -20.50
C GLU A 47 -9.73 14.72 -19.45
N ASN A 48 -10.40 15.68 -18.81
CA ASN A 48 -9.79 16.37 -17.66
C ASN A 48 -9.83 15.47 -16.42
N PRO A 49 -8.78 15.47 -15.60
CA PRO A 49 -8.84 14.94 -14.24
C PRO A 49 -9.91 15.67 -13.43
N ASN A 50 -10.44 14.99 -12.41
CA ASN A 50 -11.35 15.58 -11.44
C ASN A 50 -10.86 15.22 -10.03
N TYR A 51 -10.78 16.19 -9.15
CA TYR A 51 -10.40 15.97 -7.76
C TYR A 51 -11.57 16.26 -6.83
N THR A 52 -11.95 15.26 -6.05
CA THR A 52 -12.86 15.42 -4.93
C THR A 52 -12.34 14.65 -3.73
N ASN A 53 -12.56 15.20 -2.52
CA ASN A 53 -12.33 14.50 -1.27
C ASN A 53 -13.59 13.70 -0.86
N ILE A 54 -14.65 14.40 -0.43
CA ILE A 54 -15.82 13.76 0.17
C ILE A 54 -16.93 13.47 -0.87
N ASN A 55 -16.99 14.25 -1.95
CA ASN A 55 -18.14 14.18 -2.85
C ASN A 55 -17.89 13.22 -4.00
N TYR A 56 -18.85 12.31 -4.26
CA TYR A 56 -18.85 11.64 -5.56
C TYR A 56 -18.97 12.67 -6.68
N PRO A 57 -18.17 12.55 -7.76
CA PRO A 57 -18.28 13.43 -8.92
C PRO A 57 -19.52 13.12 -9.79
N PHE A 58 -20.44 12.31 -9.29
CA PHE A 58 -21.71 11.93 -9.89
C PHE A 58 -22.79 11.78 -8.81
N PRO A 59 -24.09 11.77 -9.18
CA PRO A 59 -25.19 11.62 -8.21
C PRO A 59 -25.08 10.31 -7.41
N CYS A 60 -25.16 10.39 -6.08
CA CYS A 60 -25.13 9.22 -5.21
C CYS A 60 -26.50 8.50 -5.21
N ASP A 61 -26.68 7.55 -6.11
CA ASP A 61 -27.88 6.72 -6.26
C ASP A 61 -27.53 5.25 -6.55
N PRO A 62 -26.84 4.56 -5.61
CA PRO A 62 -26.38 3.20 -5.83
C PRO A 62 -27.53 2.21 -6.06
N PRO A 63 -27.34 1.20 -6.94
CA PRO A 63 -26.10 0.86 -7.64
C PRO A 63 -25.92 1.56 -9.00
N TYR A 64 -26.72 2.56 -9.30
CA TYR A 64 -26.76 3.21 -10.61
C TYR A 64 -25.64 4.24 -10.73
N VAL A 65 -25.03 4.30 -11.91
CA VAL A 65 -24.05 5.32 -12.32
C VAL A 65 -24.63 6.11 -13.50
N PRO A 66 -24.05 7.27 -13.87
CA PRO A 66 -24.58 8.06 -15.00
C PRO A 66 -24.71 7.24 -16.29
N ASP A 67 -25.80 7.46 -17.03
CA ASP A 67 -26.05 6.83 -18.34
C ASP A 67 -25.05 7.31 -19.41
N ASP A 68 -24.54 8.53 -19.29
CA ASP A 68 -23.46 9.10 -20.11
C ASP A 68 -22.10 8.72 -19.52
N ASN A 69 -21.85 7.42 -19.46
CA ASN A 69 -20.64 6.85 -18.85
C ASN A 69 -19.50 6.79 -19.86
N PRO A 70 -18.45 7.64 -19.72
CA PRO A 70 -17.32 7.60 -20.62
C PRO A 70 -16.59 6.25 -20.59
N CYS A 71 -16.00 5.86 -21.73
CA CYS A 71 -15.20 4.66 -21.80
C CYS A 71 -14.00 4.77 -22.74
N GLY A 72 -12.97 4.00 -22.44
CA GLY A 72 -11.80 3.78 -23.28
C GLY A 72 -11.77 2.36 -23.83
N VAL A 73 -11.70 2.22 -25.15
CA VAL A 73 -11.53 0.91 -25.79
C VAL A 73 -10.06 0.76 -26.16
N TYR A 74 -9.40 -0.21 -25.55
CA TYR A 74 -8.00 -0.57 -25.74
C TYR A 74 -7.94 -1.81 -26.64
N GLU A 75 -7.02 -1.84 -27.61
CA GLU A 75 -6.83 -3.02 -28.43
C GLU A 75 -5.34 -3.26 -28.72
N ARG A 76 -4.90 -4.50 -28.56
CA ARG A 76 -3.53 -4.92 -28.82
C ARG A 76 -3.48 -6.28 -29.47
N ASP A 77 -2.66 -6.41 -30.50
CA ASP A 77 -2.30 -7.70 -31.07
C ASP A 77 -1.12 -8.31 -30.30
N PHE A 78 -1.17 -9.61 -30.09
CA PHE A 78 -0.09 -10.39 -29.54
C PHE A 78 0.03 -11.74 -30.27
N GLU A 79 1.20 -12.34 -30.22
CA GLU A 79 1.45 -13.59 -30.91
C GLU A 79 1.87 -14.67 -29.90
N LEU A 80 1.25 -15.84 -29.99
CA LEU A 80 1.69 -17.04 -29.27
C LEU A 80 2.43 -17.95 -30.24
N GLU A 81 3.76 -18.02 -30.13
CA GLU A 81 4.59 -18.87 -31.00
C GLU A 81 4.20 -20.33 -30.85
N LYS A 82 3.91 -20.76 -29.62
CA LYS A 82 3.38 -22.08 -29.30
C LYS A 82 2.22 -21.92 -28.33
N LEU A 83 1.18 -22.72 -28.54
CA LEU A 83 0.07 -22.82 -27.60
C LEU A 83 0.21 -24.14 -26.84
N TRP A 84 0.43 -24.05 -25.54
CA TRP A 84 0.56 -25.19 -24.64
C TRP A 84 0.10 -24.78 -23.24
N GLY A 85 -0.35 -25.74 -22.41
CA GLY A 85 -0.77 -25.48 -21.04
C GLY A 85 -1.91 -24.46 -20.92
N ARG A 86 -1.82 -23.59 -19.95
CA ARG A 86 -2.79 -22.51 -19.66
C ARG A 86 -2.23 -21.15 -20.02
N VAL A 87 -3.08 -20.27 -20.51
CA VAL A 87 -2.74 -18.87 -20.82
C VAL A 87 -3.62 -17.96 -20.01
N TYR A 88 -3.01 -17.15 -19.15
CA TYR A 88 -3.70 -16.17 -18.30
C TYR A 88 -3.35 -14.76 -18.76
N LEU A 89 -4.35 -13.88 -18.75
CA LEU A 89 -4.17 -12.42 -18.78
C LEU A 89 -4.23 -11.92 -17.34
N VAL A 90 -3.28 -11.08 -16.96
CA VAL A 90 -3.27 -10.39 -15.68
C VAL A 90 -3.32 -8.89 -15.93
N LEU A 91 -4.26 -8.22 -15.26
CA LEU A 91 -4.36 -6.77 -15.14
C LEU A 91 -4.11 -6.43 -13.67
N GLU A 92 -3.01 -5.76 -13.36
CA GLU A 92 -2.68 -5.41 -11.97
C GLU A 92 -3.52 -4.24 -11.43
N GLY A 93 -4.05 -3.39 -12.32
CA GLY A 93 -4.94 -2.31 -11.97
C GLY A 93 -5.64 -1.73 -13.20
N VAL A 94 -6.96 -1.57 -13.11
CA VAL A 94 -7.79 -0.98 -14.16
C VAL A 94 -8.99 -0.27 -13.55
N SER A 95 -9.14 1.00 -13.85
CA SER A 95 -10.17 1.86 -13.22
C SER A 95 -11.22 2.32 -14.22
N SER A 96 -12.50 2.21 -13.83
CA SER A 96 -13.08 1.63 -12.60
C SER A 96 -13.46 0.17 -12.79
N CYS A 97 -13.77 -0.25 -14.01
CA CYS A 97 -14.09 -1.62 -14.36
C CYS A 97 -13.77 -1.91 -15.83
N ALA A 98 -13.64 -3.16 -16.20
CA ALA A 98 -13.30 -3.54 -17.56
C ALA A 98 -13.97 -4.82 -18.03
N TYR A 99 -14.34 -4.83 -19.31
CA TYR A 99 -14.71 -6.01 -20.07
C TYR A 99 -13.52 -6.47 -20.92
N VAL A 100 -13.19 -7.75 -20.82
CA VAL A 100 -12.08 -8.35 -21.57
C VAL A 100 -12.62 -9.22 -22.69
N ARG A 101 -12.10 -9.02 -23.91
CA ARG A 101 -12.41 -9.84 -25.09
C ARG A 101 -11.13 -10.29 -25.77
N VAL A 102 -11.13 -11.52 -26.27
CA VAL A 102 -10.02 -12.07 -27.05
C VAL A 102 -10.58 -12.66 -28.36
N ASN A 103 -10.02 -12.27 -29.48
CA ASN A 103 -10.46 -12.69 -30.81
C ASN A 103 -11.99 -12.48 -31.03
N GLY A 104 -12.53 -11.36 -30.51
CA GLY A 104 -13.94 -10.99 -30.59
C GLY A 104 -14.87 -11.71 -29.59
N ARG A 105 -14.37 -12.67 -28.81
CA ARG A 105 -15.15 -13.41 -27.79
C ARG A 105 -14.95 -12.81 -26.42
N GLU A 106 -16.01 -12.66 -25.65
CA GLU A 106 -15.97 -12.19 -24.29
C GLU A 106 -15.34 -13.25 -23.38
N VAL A 107 -14.37 -12.80 -22.55
CA VAL A 107 -13.63 -13.63 -21.59
C VAL A 107 -14.17 -13.39 -20.18
N GLY A 108 -14.39 -12.12 -19.81
CA GLY A 108 -14.87 -11.79 -18.49
C GLY A 108 -14.94 -10.29 -18.21
N PHE A 109 -15.25 -9.98 -16.95
CA PHE A 109 -15.41 -8.65 -16.40
C PHE A 109 -14.66 -8.54 -15.07
N THR A 110 -14.13 -7.36 -14.77
CA THR A 110 -13.55 -7.05 -13.46
C THR A 110 -13.97 -5.66 -12.99
N GLN A 111 -14.03 -5.49 -11.66
CA GLN A 111 -14.14 -4.21 -10.96
C GLN A 111 -13.24 -4.22 -9.71
N GLY A 112 -13.05 -3.05 -9.11
CA GLY A 112 -12.05 -2.85 -8.05
C GLY A 112 -10.75 -2.36 -8.65
N SER A 113 -10.59 -1.03 -8.71
CA SER A 113 -9.56 -0.36 -9.52
C SER A 113 -8.14 -0.80 -9.18
N HIS A 114 -7.83 -0.93 -7.90
CA HIS A 114 -6.48 -1.26 -7.41
C HIS A 114 -6.29 -2.77 -7.11
N LEU A 115 -7.24 -3.59 -7.53
CA LEU A 115 -7.21 -5.03 -7.28
C LEU A 115 -6.83 -5.79 -8.54
N GLN A 116 -5.78 -6.62 -8.44
CA GLN A 116 -5.35 -7.47 -9.54
C GLN A 116 -6.48 -8.40 -10.04
N ALA A 117 -6.63 -8.49 -11.36
CA ALA A 117 -7.58 -9.37 -12.02
C ALA A 117 -6.86 -10.36 -12.94
N GLU A 118 -7.27 -11.63 -12.88
CA GLU A 118 -6.74 -12.72 -13.69
C GLU A 118 -7.84 -13.37 -14.51
N PHE A 119 -7.55 -13.60 -15.79
CA PHE A 119 -8.49 -14.21 -16.74
C PHE A 119 -7.86 -15.42 -17.42
N ASP A 120 -8.49 -16.60 -17.31
CA ASP A 120 -8.09 -17.77 -18.10
C ASP A 120 -8.52 -17.57 -19.56
N MET A 121 -7.55 -17.25 -20.39
CA MET A 121 -7.74 -17.03 -21.81
C MET A 121 -7.58 -18.30 -22.66
N THR A 122 -7.20 -19.42 -22.07
CA THR A 122 -6.90 -20.68 -22.77
C THR A 122 -7.97 -21.08 -23.82
N PRO A 123 -9.28 -21.00 -23.51
CA PRO A 123 -10.32 -21.36 -24.50
C PRO A 123 -10.50 -20.37 -25.64
N TYR A 124 -9.88 -19.19 -25.56
CA TYR A 124 -10.14 -18.05 -26.45
C TYR A 124 -8.97 -17.75 -27.38
N VAL A 125 -7.76 -18.19 -27.01
CA VAL A 125 -6.52 -17.94 -27.78
C VAL A 125 -6.24 -19.06 -28.79
N LYS A 126 -5.38 -18.73 -29.77
CA LYS A 126 -4.87 -19.68 -30.77
C LYS A 126 -3.37 -19.47 -30.96
N GLN A 127 -2.70 -20.47 -31.51
CA GLN A 127 -1.30 -20.31 -31.96
C GLN A 127 -1.23 -19.26 -33.05
N GLY A 128 -0.18 -18.44 -33.04
CA GLY A 128 0.00 -17.30 -33.94
C GLY A 128 -0.70 -16.05 -33.40
N LYS A 129 -1.19 -15.21 -34.30
CA LYS A 129 -1.74 -13.90 -33.98
C LYS A 129 -3.08 -13.98 -33.25
N ASN A 130 -3.19 -13.23 -32.16
CA ASN A 130 -4.39 -13.00 -31.36
C ASN A 130 -4.61 -11.50 -31.17
N THR A 131 -5.85 -11.10 -30.94
CA THR A 131 -6.22 -9.72 -30.65
C THR A 131 -6.92 -9.66 -29.28
N LEU A 132 -6.34 -8.90 -28.36
CA LEU A 132 -6.91 -8.57 -27.05
C LEU A 132 -7.62 -7.22 -27.13
N ARG A 133 -8.86 -7.14 -26.65
CA ARG A 133 -9.59 -5.89 -26.46
C ARG A 133 -10.04 -5.76 -25.01
N VAL A 134 -9.73 -4.62 -24.39
CA VAL A 134 -10.18 -4.26 -23.06
C VAL A 134 -11.01 -2.99 -23.18
N THR A 135 -12.29 -3.05 -22.75
CA THR A 135 -13.17 -1.88 -22.70
C THR A 135 -13.30 -1.46 -21.25
N VAL A 136 -12.74 -0.30 -20.93
CA VAL A 136 -12.73 0.28 -19.59
C VAL A 136 -13.81 1.32 -19.47
N LEU A 137 -14.69 1.19 -18.47
CA LEU A 137 -15.73 2.18 -18.17
C LEU A 137 -15.25 3.11 -17.06
N LYS A 138 -15.61 4.40 -17.16
CA LYS A 138 -15.26 5.41 -16.15
C LYS A 138 -15.90 5.10 -14.80
N TRP A 139 -17.16 4.71 -14.80
CA TRP A 139 -17.93 4.44 -13.58
C TRP A 139 -18.55 3.04 -13.61
N CYS A 140 -18.69 2.45 -12.44
CA CYS A 140 -19.45 1.23 -12.21
C CYS A 140 -20.02 1.25 -10.78
N CYS A 141 -20.84 0.28 -10.41
CA CYS A 141 -21.34 0.21 -9.04
C CYS A 141 -20.21 0.11 -8.00
N GLY A 142 -19.06 -0.47 -8.36
CA GLY A 142 -17.86 -0.50 -7.51
C GLY A 142 -17.29 0.87 -7.18
N SER A 143 -17.54 1.89 -8.02
CA SER A 143 -17.08 3.27 -7.79
C SER A 143 -17.64 3.91 -6.51
N TYR A 144 -18.73 3.37 -5.97
CA TYR A 144 -19.25 3.78 -4.66
C TYR A 144 -18.41 3.29 -3.47
N LEU A 145 -17.50 2.37 -3.68
CA LEU A 145 -16.53 1.91 -2.70
C LEU A 145 -15.13 2.46 -2.95
N GLU A 146 -14.97 3.39 -3.90
CA GLU A 146 -13.69 3.94 -4.34
C GLU A 146 -13.76 5.48 -4.31
N ASP A 147 -14.13 6.03 -3.15
CA ASP A 147 -14.32 7.47 -2.94
C ASP A 147 -13.13 8.09 -2.18
N GLN A 148 -11.93 7.60 -2.46
CA GLN A 148 -10.69 8.05 -1.81
C GLN A 148 -10.40 9.53 -2.12
N ASP A 149 -9.76 10.20 -1.18
CA ASP A 149 -9.28 11.58 -1.29
C ASP A 149 -8.11 11.69 -2.28
N CYS A 150 -8.43 11.60 -3.57
CA CYS A 150 -7.45 11.68 -4.63
C CYS A 150 -8.09 12.09 -5.96
N PHE A 151 -7.27 12.39 -6.97
CA PHE A 151 -7.77 12.57 -8.33
C PHE A 151 -8.48 11.32 -8.84
N ARG A 152 -9.62 11.50 -9.52
CA ARG A 152 -10.34 10.44 -10.22
C ARG A 152 -9.67 10.20 -11.57
N MET A 153 -9.02 9.06 -11.69
CA MET A 153 -8.28 8.67 -12.88
C MET A 153 -8.81 7.34 -13.43
N ASN A 154 -8.69 7.13 -14.74
CA ASN A 154 -9.18 5.91 -15.38
C ASN A 154 -8.21 5.41 -16.44
N GLY A 155 -8.27 4.11 -16.70
CA GLY A 155 -7.44 3.44 -17.69
C GLY A 155 -6.85 2.14 -17.17
N ILE A 156 -5.97 1.54 -17.97
CA ILE A 156 -5.10 0.44 -17.53
C ILE A 156 -3.85 1.10 -16.95
N PHE A 157 -3.87 1.36 -15.65
CA PHE A 157 -2.86 2.21 -14.99
C PHE A 157 -1.75 1.43 -14.26
N ARG A 158 -1.82 0.09 -14.26
CA ARG A 158 -0.76 -0.80 -13.79
C ARG A 158 -0.42 -1.83 -14.84
N ASP A 159 0.57 -2.65 -14.58
CA ASP A 159 1.06 -3.64 -15.53
C ASP A 159 -0.02 -4.57 -16.07
N CYS A 160 0.13 -4.88 -17.37
CA CYS A 160 -0.70 -5.83 -18.08
C CYS A 160 0.21 -6.88 -18.71
N TYR A 161 -0.02 -8.16 -18.44
CA TYR A 161 0.83 -9.23 -18.94
C TYR A 161 0.12 -10.56 -19.17
N LEU A 162 0.77 -11.42 -19.94
CA LEU A 162 0.36 -12.80 -20.14
C LEU A 162 1.25 -13.73 -19.33
N LEU A 163 0.62 -14.77 -18.76
CA LEU A 163 1.30 -15.92 -18.18
C LEU A 163 0.89 -17.16 -18.95
N GLN A 164 1.87 -17.85 -19.56
CA GLN A 164 1.64 -19.18 -20.10
C GLN A 164 2.32 -20.21 -19.19
N ARG A 165 1.54 -21.15 -18.67
CA ARG A 165 1.93 -22.04 -17.58
C ARG A 165 1.58 -23.50 -17.90
N PRO A 166 2.26 -24.49 -17.34
CA PRO A 166 1.88 -25.90 -17.47
C PRO A 166 0.38 -26.10 -17.16
N GLU A 167 -0.26 -27.07 -17.83
CA GLU A 167 -1.68 -27.40 -17.56
C GLU A 167 -1.93 -27.69 -16.09
N ASP A 168 -1.01 -28.41 -15.45
CA ASP A 168 -1.04 -28.72 -14.03
C ASP A 168 0.07 -27.95 -13.29
N HIS A 169 -0.12 -26.63 -13.17
CA HIS A 169 0.75 -25.71 -12.46
C HIS A 169 0.34 -25.55 -11.00
N ILE A 170 1.18 -24.85 -10.22
CA ILE A 170 0.88 -24.43 -8.84
C ILE A 170 -0.04 -23.22 -8.89
N VAL A 171 -1.24 -23.31 -8.33
CA VAL A 171 -2.24 -22.24 -8.37
C VAL A 171 -2.02 -21.23 -7.27
N ASP A 172 -1.57 -21.68 -6.10
CA ASP A 172 -1.48 -20.86 -4.90
C ASP A 172 -0.31 -21.28 -4.03
N ILE A 173 0.31 -20.33 -3.36
CA ILE A 173 1.40 -20.54 -2.41
C ILE A 173 1.09 -19.79 -1.13
N GLN A 174 1.29 -20.47 0.00
CA GLN A 174 1.18 -19.89 1.33
C GLN A 174 2.47 -20.13 2.09
N VAL A 175 3.02 -19.06 2.65
CA VAL A 175 4.22 -19.10 3.47
C VAL A 175 3.95 -18.37 4.78
N HIS A 176 4.21 -19.02 5.91
CA HIS A 176 4.21 -18.36 7.21
C HIS A 176 5.36 -18.87 8.06
N THR A 177 5.71 -18.13 9.10
CA THR A 177 6.82 -18.47 9.99
C THR A 177 6.34 -18.48 11.44
N GLU A 178 6.85 -19.46 12.19
CA GLU A 178 6.63 -19.56 13.63
C GLU A 178 7.98 -19.91 14.31
N GLY A 179 8.48 -19.00 15.14
CA GLY A 179 9.83 -19.13 15.67
C GLY A 179 10.86 -19.27 14.53
N GLY A 180 11.72 -20.28 14.62
CA GLY A 180 12.71 -20.63 13.58
C GLY A 180 12.19 -21.56 12.49
N THR A 181 10.89 -21.83 12.43
CA THR A 181 10.30 -22.74 11.45
C THR A 181 9.55 -21.95 10.38
N VAL A 182 9.79 -22.26 9.10
CA VAL A 182 8.98 -21.81 7.98
C VAL A 182 8.08 -22.93 7.49
N PHE A 183 6.81 -22.63 7.32
CA PHE A 183 5.77 -23.49 6.75
C PHE A 183 5.44 -23.01 5.35
N ALA A 184 5.43 -23.95 4.41
CA ALA A 184 5.20 -23.68 2.99
C ALA A 184 4.14 -24.64 2.45
N ALA A 185 3.08 -24.09 1.83
CA ALA A 185 2.04 -24.88 1.20
C ALA A 185 1.86 -24.45 -0.26
N ALA A 186 1.77 -25.43 -1.16
CA ALA A 186 1.57 -25.24 -2.61
C ALA A 186 0.26 -25.84 -3.13
N GLY A 187 -0.53 -26.48 -2.26
CA GLY A 187 -1.79 -27.12 -2.60
C GLY A 187 -1.67 -28.34 -3.54
N LYS A 188 -0.48 -28.57 -4.11
CA LYS A 188 -0.16 -29.68 -5.00
C LYS A 188 1.25 -30.20 -4.73
N PRO A 189 1.51 -31.52 -4.89
CA PRO A 189 2.86 -32.05 -4.73
C PRO A 189 3.86 -31.41 -5.69
N CYS A 190 4.92 -30.83 -5.15
CA CYS A 190 6.02 -30.19 -5.87
C CYS A 190 7.34 -30.42 -5.11
N ARG A 191 8.46 -30.07 -5.70
CA ARG A 191 9.71 -29.94 -4.96
C ARG A 191 9.72 -28.58 -4.28
N ILE A 192 9.99 -28.53 -2.96
CA ILE A 192 10.10 -27.29 -2.19
C ILE A 192 11.52 -27.21 -1.64
N SER A 193 12.24 -26.16 -1.96
CA SER A 193 13.64 -25.91 -1.58
C SER A 193 13.76 -24.59 -0.84
N LEU A 194 14.44 -24.62 0.31
CA LEU A 194 14.71 -23.45 1.14
C LEU A 194 16.14 -22.94 0.92
N TYR A 195 16.28 -21.65 0.71
CA TYR A 195 17.55 -20.95 0.52
C TYR A 195 17.72 -19.83 1.54
N ASP A 196 18.99 -19.59 1.96
CA ASP A 196 19.32 -18.45 2.80
C ASP A 196 19.44 -17.14 1.99
N GLN A 197 19.79 -16.06 2.69
CA GLN A 197 19.95 -14.72 2.10
C GLN A 197 21.08 -14.61 1.07
N GLU A 198 22.08 -15.52 1.10
CA GLU A 198 23.16 -15.61 0.12
C GLU A 198 22.83 -16.56 -1.05
N GLY A 199 21.61 -17.14 -1.08
CA GLY A 199 21.16 -18.08 -2.10
C GLY A 199 21.73 -19.49 -1.95
N ARG A 200 22.22 -19.87 -0.77
CA ARG A 200 22.69 -21.24 -0.48
C ARG A 200 21.53 -22.12 -0.09
N LEU A 201 21.45 -23.31 -0.68
CA LEU A 201 20.44 -24.30 -0.35
C LEU A 201 20.63 -24.78 1.10
N LEU A 202 19.61 -24.58 1.94
CA LEU A 202 19.56 -25.04 3.33
C LEU A 202 18.90 -26.41 3.46
N ALA A 203 17.76 -26.59 2.78
CA ALA A 203 16.99 -27.83 2.88
C ALA A 203 16.08 -28.00 1.66
N GLU A 204 15.66 -29.26 1.41
CA GLU A 204 14.77 -29.60 0.31
C GLU A 204 13.77 -30.68 0.72
N ARG A 205 12.56 -30.61 0.16
CA ARG A 205 11.52 -31.66 0.26
C ARG A 205 11.04 -32.01 -1.14
N PRO A 206 11.34 -33.20 -1.63
CA PRO A 206 10.87 -33.65 -2.94
C PRO A 206 9.39 -34.07 -2.88
N ASN A 207 8.60 -33.66 -3.87
CA ASN A 207 7.25 -34.18 -4.14
C ASN A 207 6.29 -34.12 -2.93
N THR A 208 6.12 -32.94 -2.34
CA THR A 208 5.15 -32.68 -1.26
C THR A 208 4.27 -31.46 -1.59
N ALA A 209 3.02 -31.45 -1.10
CA ALA A 209 2.14 -30.30 -1.19
C ALA A 209 2.42 -29.28 -0.07
N ASP A 210 2.87 -29.78 1.08
CA ASP A 210 3.14 -29.00 2.27
C ASP A 210 4.50 -29.41 2.85
N ALA A 211 5.27 -28.43 3.32
CA ALA A 211 6.56 -28.64 3.94
C ALA A 211 6.76 -27.72 5.14
N SER A 212 7.56 -28.18 6.08
CA SER A 212 8.14 -27.33 7.12
C SER A 212 9.65 -27.50 7.14
N PHE A 213 10.35 -26.39 7.42
CA PHE A 213 11.81 -26.34 7.53
C PHE A 213 12.18 -25.59 8.80
N GLU A 214 12.98 -26.23 9.64
CA GLU A 214 13.55 -25.63 10.82
C GLU A 214 14.93 -25.03 10.48
N VAL A 215 15.13 -23.75 10.83
CA VAL A 215 16.42 -23.04 10.73
C VAL A 215 16.91 -22.80 12.15
N GLU A 216 18.03 -23.41 12.52
CA GLU A 216 18.51 -23.44 13.91
C GLU A 216 18.80 -22.03 14.48
N HIS A 217 19.32 -21.14 13.66
CA HIS A 217 19.61 -19.75 14.04
C HIS A 217 19.12 -18.79 12.94
N PRO A 218 17.80 -18.56 12.83
CA PRO A 218 17.28 -17.66 11.79
C PRO A 218 17.65 -16.21 12.08
N VAL A 219 18.00 -15.48 11.02
CA VAL A 219 18.08 -14.02 11.10
C VAL A 219 16.68 -13.47 10.89
N TYR A 220 16.15 -12.81 11.91
CA TYR A 220 14.80 -12.26 11.86
C TYR A 220 14.76 -10.96 11.05
N TRP A 221 13.73 -10.85 10.21
CA TRP A 221 13.42 -9.64 9.47
C TRP A 221 12.83 -8.58 10.40
N ASN A 222 13.28 -7.35 10.25
CA ASN A 222 12.68 -6.16 10.85
C ASN A 222 12.97 -4.94 9.96
N ALA A 223 12.36 -3.78 10.26
CA ALA A 223 12.50 -2.58 9.42
C ALA A 223 13.92 -1.97 9.40
N GLU A 224 14.78 -2.32 10.36
CA GLU A 224 16.18 -1.88 10.41
C GLU A 224 17.13 -2.87 9.71
N LYS A 225 16.82 -4.17 9.77
CA LYS A 225 17.63 -5.28 9.22
C LYS A 225 16.72 -6.24 8.42
N PRO A 226 16.35 -5.87 7.18
CA PRO A 226 15.33 -6.59 6.40
C PRO A 226 15.89 -7.84 5.70
N THR A 227 16.24 -8.84 6.49
CA THR A 227 16.83 -10.09 5.98
C THR A 227 15.75 -10.99 5.37
N LEU A 228 15.95 -11.38 4.11
CA LEU A 228 15.03 -12.23 3.37
C LEU A 228 15.67 -13.57 3.02
N TYR A 229 14.88 -14.63 3.19
CA TYR A 229 15.11 -15.98 2.70
C TYR A 229 14.26 -16.23 1.45
N SER A 230 14.45 -17.36 0.77
CA SER A 230 13.59 -17.74 -0.35
C SER A 230 13.21 -19.22 -0.33
N LEU A 231 12.00 -19.47 -0.78
CA LEU A 231 11.48 -20.79 -1.10
C LEU A 231 11.31 -20.92 -2.60
N GLN A 232 11.77 -22.02 -3.18
CA GLN A 232 11.47 -22.37 -4.56
C GLN A 232 10.55 -23.56 -4.61
N PHE A 233 9.50 -23.43 -5.40
CA PHE A 233 8.49 -24.46 -5.66
C PHE A 233 8.62 -24.89 -7.11
N GLU A 234 9.00 -26.15 -7.34
CA GLU A 234 9.17 -26.68 -8.69
C GLU A 234 8.17 -27.79 -8.97
N ARG A 235 7.39 -27.61 -10.05
CA ARG A 235 6.43 -28.56 -10.57
C ARG A 235 6.33 -28.52 -12.08
N ASN A 236 6.39 -29.69 -12.72
CA ASN A 236 6.24 -29.83 -14.19
C ASN A 236 7.12 -28.87 -15.01
N GLY A 237 8.33 -28.55 -14.49
CA GLY A 237 9.26 -27.63 -15.12
C GLY A 237 9.01 -26.15 -14.88
N GLU A 238 7.94 -25.81 -14.17
CA GLU A 238 7.71 -24.44 -13.64
C GLU A 238 8.45 -24.29 -12.31
N ILE A 239 9.06 -23.13 -12.09
CA ILE A 239 9.70 -22.73 -10.84
C ILE A 239 9.03 -21.45 -10.35
N ILE A 240 8.58 -21.42 -9.12
CA ILE A 240 8.08 -20.21 -8.46
C ILE A 240 8.98 -19.93 -7.27
N THR A 241 9.59 -18.75 -7.24
CA THR A 241 10.40 -18.27 -6.13
C THR A 241 9.57 -17.32 -5.28
N GLN A 242 9.41 -17.62 -3.99
CA GLN A 242 8.77 -16.77 -2.99
C GLN A 242 9.81 -16.36 -1.95
N ARG A 243 10.04 -15.06 -1.83
CA ARG A 243 10.86 -14.51 -0.73
C ARG A 243 10.00 -14.37 0.52
N PHE A 244 10.63 -14.52 1.67
CA PHE A 244 9.98 -14.38 2.98
C PHE A 244 11.02 -14.00 4.03
N GLY A 245 10.55 -13.54 5.20
CA GLY A 245 11.40 -13.28 6.37
C GLY A 245 10.85 -14.01 7.59
N PHE A 246 11.73 -14.43 8.49
CA PHE A 246 11.31 -14.86 9.83
C PHE A 246 10.87 -13.62 10.62
N ARG A 247 9.66 -13.62 11.13
CA ARG A 247 9.09 -12.52 11.90
C ARG A 247 8.00 -13.03 12.81
N THR A 248 7.90 -12.42 14.00
CA THR A 248 6.74 -12.57 14.91
C THR A 248 6.11 -11.22 15.16
N ILE A 249 4.77 -11.20 15.32
CA ILE A 249 4.00 -10.02 15.72
C ILE A 249 3.21 -10.42 16.95
N SER A 250 3.21 -9.57 17.97
CA SER A 250 2.37 -9.75 19.15
C SER A 250 2.11 -8.42 19.86
N VAL A 251 1.22 -8.45 20.86
CA VAL A 251 0.96 -7.31 21.72
C VAL A 251 1.38 -7.69 23.15
N SER A 252 2.15 -6.82 23.79
CA SER A 252 2.63 -7.05 25.15
C SER A 252 1.51 -6.87 26.21
N SER A 253 1.79 -7.25 27.46
CA SER A 253 0.92 -6.98 28.58
C SER A 253 0.75 -5.48 28.90
N GLN A 254 1.62 -4.63 28.37
CA GLN A 254 1.54 -3.17 28.43
C GLN A 254 0.90 -2.56 27.19
N HIS A 255 0.34 -3.41 26.31
CA HIS A 255 -0.31 -3.04 25.05
C HIS A 255 0.63 -2.42 24.01
N GLU A 256 1.92 -2.80 24.02
CA GLU A 256 2.91 -2.41 23.01
C GLU A 256 2.81 -3.32 21.79
N LEU A 257 3.10 -2.78 20.62
CA LEU A 257 3.37 -3.61 19.44
C LEU A 257 4.76 -4.24 19.58
N LEU A 258 4.82 -5.56 19.51
CA LEU A 258 6.07 -6.30 19.52
C LEU A 258 6.36 -6.90 18.14
N ILE A 259 7.56 -6.61 17.61
CA ILE A 259 8.14 -7.30 16.47
C ILE A 259 9.32 -8.13 16.97
N ASN A 260 9.28 -9.44 16.72
CA ASN A 260 10.32 -10.37 17.21
C ASN A 260 10.54 -10.30 18.73
N GLY A 261 9.47 -10.00 19.48
CA GLY A 261 9.52 -9.84 20.94
C GLY A 261 10.05 -8.50 21.43
N THR A 262 10.46 -7.60 20.53
CA THR A 262 10.94 -6.24 20.85
C THR A 262 9.83 -5.22 20.64
N PRO A 263 9.56 -4.32 21.62
CA PRO A 263 8.66 -3.19 21.43
C PRO A 263 9.15 -2.27 20.32
N VAL A 264 8.26 -1.89 19.41
CA VAL A 264 8.58 -0.98 18.31
C VAL A 264 7.59 0.19 18.25
N LYS A 265 8.04 1.33 17.71
CA LYS A 265 7.20 2.48 17.41
C LYS A 265 7.08 2.67 15.89
N LEU A 266 5.85 2.93 15.43
CA LEU A 266 5.57 3.15 14.02
C LEU A 266 5.73 4.64 13.70
N HIS A 267 6.82 4.97 13.04
CA HIS A 267 7.13 6.29 12.50
C HIS A 267 6.69 6.30 11.04
N GLY A 268 5.40 6.56 10.81
CA GLY A 268 4.76 6.24 9.55
C GLY A 268 4.35 7.43 8.70
N VAL A 269 3.98 7.11 7.46
CA VAL A 269 3.36 8.00 6.50
C VAL A 269 2.25 7.28 5.75
N ASN A 270 1.18 8.00 5.39
CA ASN A 270 0.17 7.53 4.46
C ASN A 270 0.69 7.71 3.03
N HIS A 271 0.42 6.76 2.14
CA HIS A 271 0.94 6.75 0.78
C HIS A 271 -0.14 6.47 -0.24
N HIS A 272 -0.39 7.44 -1.11
CA HIS A 272 -1.17 7.30 -2.34
C HIS A 272 -0.26 7.07 -3.55
N ASP A 273 -0.73 6.27 -4.52
CA ASP A 273 -0.10 6.15 -5.83
C ASP A 273 -0.36 7.45 -6.62
N THR A 274 0.62 8.33 -6.72
CA THR A 274 0.49 9.60 -7.43
C THR A 274 1.78 10.04 -8.11
N ASP A 275 1.67 10.47 -9.35
CA ASP A 275 2.74 11.09 -10.13
C ASP A 275 2.17 12.26 -10.95
N PRO A 276 2.81 13.46 -10.96
CA PRO A 276 2.24 14.64 -11.61
C PRO A 276 2.15 14.53 -13.13
N HIS A 277 2.87 13.62 -13.76
CA HIS A 277 2.84 13.38 -15.21
C HIS A 277 1.97 12.20 -15.61
N ASN A 278 1.95 11.14 -14.76
CA ASN A 278 1.37 9.84 -15.11
C ASN A 278 0.08 9.53 -14.33
N GLY A 279 -0.34 10.41 -13.40
CA GLY A 279 -1.50 10.17 -12.56
C GLY A 279 -1.25 9.04 -11.54
N TRP A 280 -2.02 7.98 -11.58
CA TRP A 280 -1.87 6.83 -10.67
C TRP A 280 -0.75 5.85 -11.05
N TYR A 281 -0.17 6.02 -12.23
CA TYR A 281 0.94 5.17 -12.64
C TYR A 281 2.28 5.71 -12.16
N GLN A 282 3.04 4.89 -11.47
CA GLN A 282 4.42 5.14 -11.08
C GLN A 282 5.32 4.01 -11.61
N THR A 283 6.49 4.39 -12.14
CA THR A 283 7.49 3.40 -12.54
C THR A 283 8.19 2.79 -11.33
N ASP A 284 8.81 1.62 -11.49
CA ASP A 284 9.62 0.98 -10.44
C ASP A 284 10.71 1.91 -9.91
N GLU A 285 11.33 2.73 -10.78
CA GLU A 285 12.36 3.70 -10.38
C GLU A 285 11.79 4.83 -9.51
N GLN A 286 10.58 5.32 -9.83
CA GLN A 286 9.90 6.35 -9.02
C GLN A 286 9.52 5.78 -7.66
N LEU A 287 8.91 4.59 -7.62
CA LEU A 287 8.57 3.90 -6.37
C LEU A 287 9.80 3.66 -5.48
N HIS A 288 10.88 3.16 -6.08
CA HIS A 288 12.13 2.93 -5.34
C HIS A 288 12.74 4.23 -4.80
N LYS A 289 12.68 5.32 -5.59
CA LYS A 289 13.14 6.64 -5.15
C LYS A 289 12.30 7.18 -4.00
N ASP A 290 10.98 7.03 -4.05
CA ASP A 290 10.08 7.44 -2.96
C ASP A 290 10.41 6.69 -1.67
N LEU A 291 10.56 5.36 -1.75
CA LEU A 291 10.89 4.54 -0.59
C LEU A 291 12.28 4.87 0.00
N LEU A 292 13.28 5.13 -0.84
CA LEU A 292 14.60 5.58 -0.34
C LEU A 292 14.51 6.95 0.34
N LEU A 293 13.73 7.88 -0.21
CA LEU A 293 13.52 9.20 0.40
C LEU A 293 12.78 9.07 1.74
N MET A 294 11.79 8.18 1.84
CA MET A 294 11.15 7.85 3.12
C MET A 294 12.16 7.35 4.15
N LYS A 295 13.10 6.46 3.77
CA LYS A 295 14.20 6.03 4.66
C LYS A 295 15.09 7.19 5.09
N GLU A 296 15.43 8.09 4.17
CA GLU A 296 16.21 9.30 4.50
C GLU A 296 15.49 10.24 5.49
N LEU A 297 14.16 10.19 5.50
CA LEU A 297 13.31 10.92 6.44
C LEU A 297 13.01 10.13 7.73
N ASN A 298 13.69 9.00 7.95
CA ASN A 298 13.55 8.12 9.12
C ASN A 298 12.17 7.44 9.24
N ILE A 299 11.44 7.31 8.16
CA ILE A 299 10.15 6.61 8.12
C ILE A 299 10.41 5.09 8.13
N ASN A 300 9.73 4.38 9.02
CA ASN A 300 9.81 2.92 9.14
C ASN A 300 8.48 2.21 8.83
N CYS A 301 7.39 2.96 8.65
CA CYS A 301 6.05 2.43 8.47
C CYS A 301 5.31 3.13 7.33
N ILE A 302 4.52 2.38 6.56
CA ILE A 302 3.67 2.90 5.49
C ILE A 302 2.26 2.35 5.68
N ARG A 303 1.24 3.22 5.73
CA ARG A 303 -0.14 2.82 5.48
C ARG A 303 -0.44 3.04 4.01
N THR A 304 -0.89 1.99 3.34
CA THR A 304 -1.21 2.04 1.91
C THR A 304 -2.59 2.64 1.72
N SER A 305 -2.67 3.95 1.86
CA SER A 305 -3.93 4.70 1.79
C SER A 305 -4.39 4.85 0.34
N HIS A 306 -5.59 4.42 -0.06
CA HIS A 306 -6.50 3.58 0.75
C HIS A 306 -6.83 2.35 -0.08
N TYR A 307 -5.80 1.64 -0.53
CA TYR A 307 -5.89 0.47 -1.42
C TYR A 307 -4.57 -0.33 -1.46
N PRO A 308 -4.59 -1.58 -1.91
CA PRO A 308 -3.35 -2.33 -2.14
C PRO A 308 -2.50 -1.68 -3.26
N PRO A 309 -1.22 -1.38 -3.00
CA PRO A 309 -0.31 -0.80 -4.00
C PRO A 309 0.07 -1.84 -5.08
N THR A 310 0.98 -1.48 -6.01
CA THR A 310 1.49 -2.45 -6.97
C THR A 310 2.24 -3.58 -6.27
N PRO A 311 2.28 -4.81 -6.84
CA PRO A 311 3.05 -5.92 -6.26
C PRO A 311 4.53 -5.56 -6.06
N ARG A 312 5.12 -4.80 -7.00
CA ARG A 312 6.52 -4.38 -6.91
C ARG A 312 6.80 -3.46 -5.72
N PHE A 313 5.85 -2.58 -5.36
CA PHE A 313 5.97 -1.76 -4.15
C PHE A 313 6.08 -2.61 -2.88
N MET A 314 5.29 -3.67 -2.79
CA MET A 314 5.32 -4.60 -1.65
C MET A 314 6.65 -5.36 -1.58
N ASP A 315 7.17 -5.82 -2.74
CA ASP A 315 8.51 -6.42 -2.82
C ASP A 315 9.59 -5.47 -2.28
N MET A 316 9.53 -4.18 -2.68
CA MET A 316 10.47 -3.16 -2.22
C MET A 316 10.34 -2.86 -0.72
N CYS A 317 9.12 -2.90 -0.16
CA CYS A 317 8.90 -2.77 1.28
C CYS A 317 9.55 -3.91 2.07
N ASP A 318 9.47 -5.15 1.56
CA ASP A 318 10.16 -6.29 2.14
C ASP A 318 11.69 -6.12 2.07
N GLU A 319 12.21 -5.65 0.92
CA GLU A 319 13.65 -5.47 0.65
C GLU A 319 14.27 -4.34 1.47
N LEU A 320 13.57 -3.21 1.59
CA LEU A 320 14.08 -2.00 2.25
C LEU A 320 13.73 -1.92 3.74
N GLY A 321 12.83 -2.78 4.20
CA GLY A 321 12.44 -2.84 5.60
C GLY A 321 11.43 -1.75 5.99
N PHE A 322 10.17 -1.90 5.57
CA PHE A 322 9.06 -1.09 6.05
C PHE A 322 8.01 -1.96 6.73
N TYR A 323 7.47 -1.50 7.85
CA TYR A 323 6.24 -2.05 8.39
C TYR A 323 5.06 -1.53 7.56
N VAL A 324 4.23 -2.42 7.05
CA VAL A 324 3.11 -2.04 6.18
C VAL A 324 1.78 -2.34 6.85
N ILE A 325 0.92 -1.32 6.91
CA ILE A 325 -0.50 -1.46 7.17
C ILE A 325 -1.17 -1.50 5.79
N LEU A 326 -1.52 -2.71 5.34
CA LEU A 326 -2.09 -2.90 4.02
C LEU A 326 -3.59 -2.72 4.06
N GLU A 327 -4.09 -1.72 3.31
CA GLU A 327 -5.49 -1.35 3.33
C GLU A 327 -6.25 -1.89 2.13
N THR A 328 -7.49 -2.27 2.39
CA THR A 328 -8.43 -2.75 1.36
C THR A 328 -8.99 -1.56 0.58
N ASP A 329 -9.17 -1.73 -0.73
CA ASP A 329 -9.73 -0.74 -1.66
C ASP A 329 -11.22 -0.48 -1.37
N ILE A 330 -11.52 0.17 -0.23
CA ILE A 330 -12.86 0.52 0.23
C ILE A 330 -12.83 1.88 0.91
N GLU A 331 -13.55 2.82 0.31
CA GLU A 331 -13.94 4.09 0.89
C GLU A 331 -15.31 4.52 0.38
N SER A 332 -16.18 5.00 1.26
CA SER A 332 -17.54 5.44 0.90
C SER A 332 -17.91 6.75 1.59
N HIS A 333 -16.95 7.63 1.76
CA HIS A 333 -17.06 8.90 2.48
C HIS A 333 -18.21 9.80 1.98
N GLY A 334 -18.45 9.81 0.68
CA GLY A 334 -19.50 10.61 0.04
C GLY A 334 -20.93 10.28 0.46
N PHE A 335 -21.18 9.13 1.07
CA PHE A 335 -22.48 8.82 1.66
C PHE A 335 -22.87 9.78 2.80
N LEU A 336 -21.91 10.43 3.47
CA LEU A 336 -22.17 11.51 4.44
C LEU A 336 -22.95 12.67 3.83
N ARG A 337 -22.75 12.95 2.53
CA ARG A 337 -23.39 14.07 1.83
C ARG A 337 -24.78 13.75 1.33
N ARG A 338 -25.12 12.47 1.18
CA ARG A 338 -26.43 12.04 0.69
C ARG A 338 -27.59 12.54 1.57
N GLU A 339 -27.37 12.63 2.89
CA GLU A 339 -28.37 13.00 3.85
C GLU A 339 -28.26 14.44 4.37
N ALA A 340 -27.50 15.30 3.69
CA ALA A 340 -27.20 16.67 4.17
C ALA A 340 -26.66 16.68 5.62
N ASN A 341 -25.90 15.67 6.00
CA ASN A 341 -25.31 15.52 7.31
C ASN A 341 -24.18 16.53 7.51
N VAL A 342 -24.52 17.71 8.04
CA VAL A 342 -23.61 18.82 8.26
C VAL A 342 -22.66 18.62 9.46
N ASN A 343 -22.79 17.51 10.19
CA ASN A 343 -22.08 17.31 11.45
C ASN A 343 -20.97 16.24 11.39
N TYR A 344 -20.61 15.72 10.24
CA TYR A 344 -19.64 14.63 10.07
C TYR A 344 -19.92 13.42 10.99
N ARG A 345 -21.18 13.15 11.26
CA ARG A 345 -21.57 11.96 12.00
C ARG A 345 -21.75 10.83 10.99
N PHE A 346 -20.90 9.82 11.11
CA PHE A 346 -21.11 8.54 10.46
C PHE A 346 -22.24 7.81 11.19
N ASP A 347 -23.48 8.32 11.00
CA ASP A 347 -24.67 7.73 11.60
C ASP A 347 -25.08 6.51 10.77
N MET A 348 -24.47 5.38 11.13
CA MET A 348 -24.49 4.12 10.37
C MET A 348 -25.75 3.29 10.63
N GLU A 349 -26.76 3.86 11.26
CA GLU A 349 -28.05 3.17 11.45
C GLU A 349 -28.87 3.13 10.15
N ASP A 350 -28.46 3.94 9.15
CA ASP A 350 -29.12 3.94 7.84
C ASP A 350 -28.69 2.75 7.00
N ASP A 351 -29.64 1.93 6.60
CA ASP A 351 -29.48 0.72 5.79
C ASP A 351 -29.02 0.98 4.34
N ILE A 352 -28.84 2.23 3.94
CA ILE A 352 -28.32 2.62 2.63
C ILE A 352 -26.80 2.62 2.53
N TRP A 353 -26.09 2.66 3.65
CA TRP A 353 -24.62 2.66 3.64
C TRP A 353 -24.06 1.33 3.13
N PRO A 354 -23.03 1.35 2.27
CA PRO A 354 -22.41 0.12 1.79
C PRO A 354 -21.92 -0.80 2.91
N GLY A 355 -21.43 -0.27 4.02
CA GLY A 355 -21.00 -1.06 5.19
C GLY A 355 -22.14 -1.78 5.91
N VAL A 356 -23.39 -1.31 5.75
CA VAL A 356 -24.59 -1.86 6.40
C VAL A 356 -25.47 -2.66 5.44
N ASP A 357 -25.68 -2.17 4.23
CA ASP A 357 -26.53 -2.81 3.22
C ASP A 357 -25.99 -4.19 2.81
N PRO A 358 -26.74 -5.27 3.03
CA PRO A 358 -26.28 -6.65 2.76
C PRO A 358 -25.99 -6.93 1.29
N ARG A 359 -26.47 -6.09 0.35
CA ARG A 359 -26.16 -6.22 -1.08
C ARG A 359 -24.67 -6.04 -1.35
N TRP A 360 -23.96 -5.25 -0.53
CA TRP A 360 -22.54 -4.96 -0.64
C TRP A 360 -21.62 -5.94 0.10
N LYS A 361 -22.18 -6.86 0.88
CA LYS A 361 -21.39 -7.81 1.69
C LYS A 361 -20.36 -8.58 0.86
N LYS A 362 -20.79 -9.07 -0.31
CA LYS A 362 -19.91 -9.83 -1.21
C LYS A 362 -18.73 -9.00 -1.68
N GLU A 363 -18.97 -7.75 -2.05
CA GLU A 363 -17.92 -6.84 -2.53
C GLU A 363 -16.92 -6.51 -1.44
N HIS A 364 -17.37 -6.24 -0.21
CA HIS A 364 -16.49 -5.99 0.93
C HIS A 364 -15.55 -7.18 1.18
N VAL A 365 -16.11 -8.37 1.34
CA VAL A 365 -15.32 -9.58 1.61
C VAL A 365 -14.42 -9.94 0.44
N GLU A 366 -14.87 -9.79 -0.81
CA GLU A 366 -14.07 -10.13 -1.99
C GLU A 366 -12.91 -9.15 -2.19
N ARG A 367 -13.10 -7.85 -1.96
CA ARG A 367 -12.02 -6.85 -2.01
C ARG A 367 -10.93 -7.20 -0.98
N MET A 368 -11.31 -7.47 0.26
CA MET A 368 -10.38 -7.91 1.31
C MET A 368 -9.67 -9.21 0.95
N ARG A 369 -10.42 -10.21 0.47
CA ARG A 369 -9.86 -11.50 0.08
C ARG A 369 -8.83 -11.36 -1.05
N ARG A 370 -9.11 -10.55 -2.07
CA ARG A 370 -8.17 -10.32 -3.18
C ARG A 370 -6.88 -9.66 -2.71
N ALA A 371 -6.97 -8.65 -1.85
CA ALA A 371 -5.81 -8.01 -1.23
C ALA A 371 -4.97 -9.01 -0.42
N VAL A 372 -5.61 -9.74 0.48
CA VAL A 372 -4.92 -10.74 1.32
C VAL A 372 -4.28 -11.85 0.50
N VAL A 373 -5.01 -12.46 -0.43
CA VAL A 373 -4.47 -13.59 -1.22
C VAL A 373 -3.27 -13.18 -2.05
N ARG A 374 -3.25 -11.94 -2.56
CA ARG A 374 -2.11 -11.41 -3.29
C ARG A 374 -0.89 -11.20 -2.38
N ASP A 375 -1.11 -10.59 -1.19
CA ASP A 375 -0.01 -9.99 -0.41
C ASP A 375 0.32 -10.73 0.90
N ARG A 376 -0.38 -11.81 1.24
CA ARG A 376 -0.17 -12.54 2.52
C ARG A 376 1.23 -13.09 2.74
N ASN A 377 2.00 -13.30 1.67
CA ASN A 377 3.37 -13.80 1.79
C ASN A 377 4.41 -12.69 2.03
N HIS A 378 4.02 -11.41 1.97
CA HIS A 378 4.92 -10.30 2.27
C HIS A 378 5.17 -10.18 3.78
N VAL A 379 6.46 -10.19 4.15
CA VAL A 379 6.88 -10.10 5.54
C VAL A 379 6.68 -8.69 6.11
N SER A 380 6.69 -7.66 5.27
CA SER A 380 6.46 -6.26 5.64
C SER A 380 5.05 -6.00 6.17
N VAL A 381 4.03 -6.73 5.70
CA VAL A 381 2.63 -6.54 6.16
C VAL A 381 2.50 -6.97 7.62
N ILE A 382 2.26 -6.02 8.52
CA ILE A 382 2.06 -6.26 9.95
C ILE A 382 0.60 -6.12 10.41
N MET A 383 -0.20 -5.37 9.64
CA MET A 383 -1.62 -5.19 9.90
C MET A 383 -2.43 -5.26 8.61
N TRP A 384 -3.61 -5.86 8.68
CA TRP A 384 -4.64 -5.80 7.65
C TRP A 384 -5.65 -4.71 8.02
N SER A 385 -5.93 -3.80 7.09
CA SER A 385 -6.88 -2.72 7.29
C SER A 385 -8.13 -2.90 6.43
N THR A 386 -9.30 -2.73 7.03
CA THR A 386 -10.59 -3.00 6.40
C THR A 386 -11.07 -1.92 5.44
N GLY A 387 -10.34 -0.82 5.31
CA GLY A 387 -10.69 0.33 4.48
C GLY A 387 -10.66 1.64 5.26
N ASN A 388 -11.05 2.70 4.59
CA ASN A 388 -11.05 4.05 5.08
C ASN A 388 -12.45 4.66 5.02
N GLU A 389 -12.82 5.50 6.00
CA GLU A 389 -14.01 6.37 6.03
C GLU A 389 -15.27 5.78 5.36
N SER A 390 -15.50 4.52 5.59
CA SER A 390 -16.59 3.74 4.99
C SER A 390 -17.64 3.32 6.02
N GLY A 391 -17.44 3.77 7.26
CA GLY A 391 -18.24 3.41 8.42
C GLY A 391 -17.94 2.00 8.91
N HIS A 392 -18.62 1.60 9.98
CA HIS A 392 -18.49 0.27 10.55
C HIS A 392 -19.86 -0.40 10.66
N GLY A 393 -20.02 -1.55 10.03
CA GLY A 393 -21.26 -2.29 10.00
C GLY A 393 -21.07 -3.78 9.73
N PRO A 394 -22.18 -4.53 9.51
CA PRO A 394 -22.15 -5.99 9.32
C PRO A 394 -21.22 -6.48 8.19
N ASN A 395 -21.02 -5.65 7.15
CA ASN A 395 -20.14 -6.01 6.04
C ASN A 395 -18.66 -5.92 6.43
N HIS A 396 -18.27 -4.91 7.25
CA HIS A 396 -16.94 -4.82 7.83
C HIS A 396 -16.69 -5.96 8.82
N MET A 397 -17.69 -6.33 9.63
CA MET A 397 -17.59 -7.49 10.50
C MET A 397 -17.31 -8.77 9.71
N ALA A 398 -17.95 -8.94 8.55
CA ALA A 398 -17.68 -10.11 7.70
C ALA A 398 -16.26 -10.11 7.12
N MET A 399 -15.65 -8.93 6.87
CA MET A 399 -14.23 -8.82 6.51
C MET A 399 -13.34 -9.21 7.69
N ILE A 400 -13.64 -8.71 8.89
CA ILE A 400 -12.90 -9.04 10.12
C ILE A 400 -12.98 -10.54 10.43
N ASP A 401 -14.16 -11.16 10.29
CA ASP A 401 -14.34 -12.60 10.45
C ASP A 401 -13.46 -13.39 9.45
N TYR A 402 -13.40 -12.93 8.20
CA TYR A 402 -12.51 -13.52 7.21
C TYR A 402 -11.04 -13.41 7.63
N LEU A 403 -10.59 -12.23 8.07
CA LEU A 403 -9.22 -12.00 8.54
C LEU A 403 -8.88 -12.87 9.75
N ARG A 404 -9.79 -12.97 10.73
CA ARG A 404 -9.62 -13.86 11.90
C ARG A 404 -9.46 -15.32 11.49
N SER A 405 -10.17 -15.75 10.44
CA SER A 405 -10.09 -17.13 9.95
C SER A 405 -8.73 -17.51 9.33
N LEU A 406 -7.87 -16.53 9.04
CA LEU A 406 -6.53 -16.77 8.48
C LEU A 406 -5.54 -17.25 9.54
N GLU A 407 -5.72 -16.88 10.80
CA GLU A 407 -4.84 -17.21 11.95
C GLU A 407 -3.35 -16.90 11.65
N ASP A 408 -3.08 -15.84 10.87
CA ASP A 408 -1.75 -15.52 10.38
C ASP A 408 -0.92 -14.62 11.32
N GLY A 409 -1.49 -14.27 12.48
CA GLY A 409 -0.84 -13.48 13.54
C GLY A 409 -0.71 -11.99 13.27
N ARG A 410 -1.17 -11.48 12.11
CA ARG A 410 -1.21 -10.06 11.82
C ARG A 410 -2.36 -9.38 12.56
N LEU A 411 -2.12 -8.12 12.94
CA LEU A 411 -3.15 -7.34 13.61
C LEU A 411 -4.22 -6.86 12.62
N ILE A 412 -5.43 -6.66 13.10
CA ILE A 412 -6.55 -6.12 12.33
C ILE A 412 -6.76 -4.66 12.74
N HIS A 413 -6.75 -3.78 11.74
CA HIS A 413 -7.01 -2.36 11.83
C HIS A 413 -8.38 -2.04 11.22
N CYS A 414 -9.19 -1.23 11.94
CA CYS A 414 -10.45 -0.69 11.47
C CYS A 414 -10.71 0.62 12.22
N GLU A 415 -10.39 1.76 11.59
CA GLU A 415 -10.57 3.07 12.22
C GLU A 415 -12.05 3.37 12.49
N ASP A 416 -12.92 3.06 11.52
CA ASP A 416 -14.36 3.30 11.63
C ASP A 416 -14.99 2.56 12.84
N ALA A 417 -14.47 1.40 13.24
CA ALA A 417 -14.91 0.72 14.46
C ALA A 417 -14.58 1.55 15.71
N SER A 418 -13.38 2.14 15.76
CA SER A 418 -12.98 3.03 16.85
C SER A 418 -13.81 4.30 16.90
N ARG A 419 -14.09 4.91 15.73
CA ARG A 419 -14.92 6.11 15.58
C ARG A 419 -16.37 5.88 16.04
N LYS A 420 -16.90 4.69 15.78
CA LYS A 420 -18.23 4.27 16.21
C LYS A 420 -18.29 3.89 17.70
N GLY A 421 -17.16 3.68 18.36
CA GLY A 421 -17.08 3.21 19.74
C GLY A 421 -17.17 1.69 19.89
N GLU A 422 -16.85 0.94 18.84
CA GLU A 422 -16.85 -0.52 18.75
C GLU A 422 -15.42 -1.05 18.46
N SER A 423 -14.39 -0.38 19.02
CA SER A 423 -12.98 -0.67 18.77
C SER A 423 -12.56 -2.09 19.13
N GLU A 424 -13.29 -2.76 20.01
CA GLU A 424 -13.06 -4.17 20.39
C GLU A 424 -13.20 -5.16 19.24
N HIS A 425 -13.78 -4.77 18.13
CA HIS A 425 -13.85 -5.59 16.92
C HIS A 425 -12.50 -5.71 16.22
N ALA A 426 -11.61 -4.70 16.37
CA ALA A 426 -10.25 -4.69 15.84
C ALA A 426 -9.20 -4.99 16.92
N ASP A 427 -7.92 -5.14 16.53
CA ASP A 427 -6.83 -5.41 17.50
C ASP A 427 -6.19 -4.13 18.03
N VAL A 428 -6.34 -3.02 17.30
CA VAL A 428 -5.81 -1.71 17.66
C VAL A 428 -6.94 -0.69 17.75
N PHE A 429 -6.87 0.21 18.73
CA PHE A 429 -7.67 1.43 18.73
C PHE A 429 -7.03 2.39 17.72
N SER A 430 -7.78 2.86 16.77
CA SER A 430 -7.28 3.74 15.72
C SER A 430 -7.97 5.10 15.77
N TRP A 431 -7.22 6.15 15.39
CA TRP A 431 -7.73 7.51 15.46
C TRP A 431 -7.17 8.39 14.35
N MET A 432 -7.99 9.32 13.84
CA MET A 432 -7.59 10.37 12.91
C MET A 432 -7.58 11.72 13.65
N TYR A 433 -6.46 12.44 13.53
CA TYR A 433 -6.26 13.82 13.98
C TYR A 433 -6.70 14.13 15.42
N PRO A 434 -6.47 13.26 16.42
CA PRO A 434 -6.74 13.60 17.80
C PRO A 434 -5.80 14.70 18.29
N SER A 435 -6.24 15.54 19.22
CA SER A 435 -5.32 16.49 19.87
C SER A 435 -4.31 15.76 20.76
N LEU A 436 -3.13 16.37 21.00
CA LEU A 436 -2.11 15.85 21.93
C LEU A 436 -2.70 15.47 23.28
N LYS A 437 -3.57 16.35 23.82
CA LYS A 437 -4.25 16.07 25.10
C LYS A 437 -5.12 14.81 25.03
N ALA A 438 -5.88 14.61 23.96
CA ALA A 438 -6.73 13.43 23.83
C ALA A 438 -5.90 12.14 23.73
N VAL A 439 -4.76 12.18 23.04
CA VAL A 439 -3.81 11.06 22.94
C VAL A 439 -3.22 10.74 24.32
N GLU A 440 -2.81 11.76 25.07
CA GLU A 440 -2.28 11.57 26.42
C GLU A 440 -3.36 11.05 27.40
N ASP A 441 -4.59 11.58 27.33
CA ASP A 441 -5.72 11.10 28.12
C ASP A 441 -6.02 9.61 27.85
N TYR A 442 -5.99 9.18 26.58
CA TYR A 442 -6.12 7.76 26.22
C TYR A 442 -4.99 6.92 26.82
N ALA A 443 -3.75 7.42 26.72
CA ALA A 443 -2.58 6.71 27.23
C ALA A 443 -2.61 6.51 28.75
N GLN A 444 -3.13 7.48 29.49
CA GLN A 444 -3.24 7.46 30.96
C GLN A 444 -4.46 6.69 31.46
N ASP A 445 -5.45 6.44 30.62
CA ASP A 445 -6.65 5.69 30.99
C ASP A 445 -6.36 4.19 31.10
N GLU A 446 -6.31 3.66 32.31
CA GLU A 446 -6.04 2.23 32.56
C GLU A 446 -7.18 1.31 32.08
N THR A 447 -8.37 1.86 31.79
CA THR A 447 -9.47 1.06 31.20
C THR A 447 -9.28 0.79 29.70
N LYS A 448 -8.39 1.53 29.04
CA LYS A 448 -8.04 1.36 27.63
C LYS A 448 -6.95 0.30 27.50
N THR A 449 -7.32 -0.85 26.95
CA THR A 449 -6.47 -2.05 26.90
C THR A 449 -6.03 -2.43 25.49
N GLN A 450 -6.22 -1.55 24.49
CA GLN A 450 -5.76 -1.75 23.14
C GLN A 450 -4.54 -0.88 22.84
N PRO A 451 -3.59 -1.35 22.00
CA PRO A 451 -2.60 -0.48 21.36
C PRO A 451 -3.31 0.67 20.64
N CYS A 452 -2.80 1.90 20.78
CA CYS A 452 -3.34 3.06 20.07
C CYS A 452 -2.44 3.41 18.89
N PHE A 453 -3.04 3.45 17.70
CA PHE A 453 -2.41 3.81 16.46
C PHE A 453 -3.09 5.02 15.83
N LEU A 454 -2.33 6.07 15.53
CA LEU A 454 -2.87 7.23 14.81
C LEU A 454 -2.75 6.97 13.31
N CYS A 455 -3.79 6.38 12.70
CA CYS A 455 -3.73 6.05 11.27
C CYS A 455 -3.56 7.28 10.39
N GLU A 456 -4.01 8.46 10.88
CA GLU A 456 -3.75 9.76 10.28
C GLU A 456 -3.51 10.80 11.38
N TYR A 457 -2.41 11.55 11.29
CA TYR A 457 -2.13 12.67 12.18
C TYR A 457 -1.26 13.71 11.50
N ALA A 458 -1.17 14.90 12.10
CA ALA A 458 -0.27 15.97 11.66
C ALA A 458 -0.39 16.27 10.16
N HIS A 459 -1.60 16.64 9.70
CA HIS A 459 -1.94 16.92 8.31
C HIS A 459 -0.95 17.88 7.66
N ALA A 460 -0.29 17.47 6.55
CA ALA A 460 0.85 18.17 5.97
C ALA A 460 0.49 19.30 4.98
N MET A 461 -0.79 19.62 4.83
CA MET A 461 -1.23 20.69 3.93
C MET A 461 -0.61 22.05 4.31
N GLY A 462 -0.20 22.81 3.29
CA GLY A 462 0.34 24.16 3.47
C GLY A 462 1.67 24.18 4.20
N ASN A 463 1.70 24.75 5.41
CA ASN A 463 2.89 24.82 6.27
C ASN A 463 3.02 23.63 7.25
N GLY A 464 2.11 22.63 7.14
CA GLY A 464 2.22 21.39 7.90
C GLY A 464 3.38 20.49 7.44
N PRO A 465 3.52 19.34 8.10
CA PRO A 465 2.85 18.96 9.34
C PRO A 465 3.47 19.68 10.54
N GLY A 466 2.62 19.99 11.56
CA GLY A 466 3.05 20.56 12.81
C GLY A 466 2.91 19.57 13.98
N ASP A 467 3.55 19.89 15.11
CA ASP A 467 3.46 19.14 16.37
C ASP A 467 3.94 17.67 16.28
N VAL A 468 4.59 17.27 15.19
CA VAL A 468 5.05 15.88 14.98
C VAL A 468 6.01 15.46 16.08
N TRP A 469 6.88 16.37 16.51
CA TRP A 469 7.79 16.14 17.62
C TRP A 469 7.03 15.82 18.90
N ASP A 470 6.00 16.61 19.25
CA ASP A 470 5.25 16.46 20.50
C ASP A 470 4.45 15.15 20.52
N TYR A 471 3.86 14.74 19.38
CA TYR A 471 3.23 13.41 19.26
C TYR A 471 4.24 12.29 19.50
N ASN A 472 5.43 12.39 18.93
CA ASN A 472 6.46 11.35 19.09
C ASN A 472 7.02 11.28 20.52
N GLU A 473 7.10 12.41 21.24
CA GLU A 473 7.41 12.42 22.68
C GLU A 473 6.34 11.67 23.50
N LEU A 474 5.07 11.75 23.10
CA LEU A 474 4.01 10.95 23.72
C LEU A 474 4.14 9.47 23.38
N PHE A 475 4.43 9.14 22.12
CA PHE A 475 4.65 7.74 21.71
C PHE A 475 5.79 7.09 22.47
N ASP A 476 6.90 7.80 22.67
CA ASP A 476 8.04 7.31 23.46
C ASP A 476 7.70 7.13 24.94
N ARG A 477 6.90 8.05 25.49
CA ARG A 477 6.56 8.08 26.92
C ARG A 477 5.59 6.96 27.34
N TYR A 478 4.64 6.62 26.46
CA TYR A 478 3.55 5.71 26.79
C TYR A 478 3.62 4.41 25.97
N PRO A 479 3.80 3.26 26.62
CA PRO A 479 3.92 1.96 25.94
C PRO A 479 2.81 1.68 24.94
N LYS A 480 1.54 1.87 25.33
CA LYS A 480 0.37 1.55 24.48
C LYS A 480 0.18 2.48 23.26
N LEU A 481 0.88 3.60 23.16
CA LEU A 481 0.89 4.44 21.97
C LEU A 481 1.91 3.87 21.00
N ILE A 482 1.45 3.13 19.98
CA ILE A 482 2.36 2.39 19.09
C ILE A 482 2.85 3.20 17.90
N GLY A 483 2.44 4.47 17.78
CA GLY A 483 2.86 5.37 16.71
C GLY A 483 1.72 5.80 15.79
N GLY A 484 2.04 6.26 14.60
CA GLY A 484 1.06 6.72 13.63
C GLY A 484 1.65 7.03 12.27
N CYS A 485 0.77 7.38 11.30
CA CYS A 485 1.14 7.78 9.95
C CYS A 485 0.73 9.24 9.70
N VAL A 486 1.70 10.07 9.32
CA VAL A 486 1.44 11.45 8.89
C VAL A 486 0.58 11.42 7.63
N TRP A 487 -0.44 12.26 7.55
CA TRP A 487 -1.20 12.51 6.33
C TRP A 487 -0.56 13.67 5.57
N GLU A 488 -0.01 13.51 4.39
CA GLU A 488 0.36 12.29 3.68
C GLU A 488 1.73 12.44 2.99
N TRP A 489 2.11 11.50 2.11
CA TRP A 489 3.45 11.48 1.50
C TRP A 489 3.70 12.63 0.54
N ALA A 490 2.90 12.77 -0.52
CA ALA A 490 3.20 13.71 -1.60
C ALA A 490 1.96 14.47 -2.09
N ASP A 491 2.13 15.73 -2.46
CA ASP A 491 1.08 16.52 -3.10
C ASP A 491 0.53 15.82 -4.34
N HIS A 492 -0.78 15.76 -4.47
CA HIS A 492 -1.44 15.32 -5.68
C HIS A 492 -1.65 16.51 -6.62
N THR A 493 -0.95 16.51 -7.73
CA THR A 493 -1.12 17.50 -8.79
C THR A 493 -0.97 16.83 -10.14
N VAL A 494 -1.46 17.47 -11.19
CA VAL A 494 -1.30 17.01 -12.57
C VAL A 494 -0.63 18.12 -13.38
N ILE A 495 0.43 17.78 -14.12
CA ILE A 495 1.06 18.68 -15.07
C ILE A 495 0.33 18.52 -16.41
N ASP A 496 -0.32 19.62 -16.85
CA ASP A 496 -1.05 19.61 -18.11
C ASP A 496 -0.11 19.66 -19.34
N LYS A 497 -0.70 19.55 -20.53
CA LYS A 497 0.03 19.57 -21.81
C LYS A 497 0.85 20.87 -22.05
N ASP A 498 0.53 21.94 -21.34
CA ASP A 498 1.23 23.24 -21.43
C ASP A 498 2.35 23.34 -20.38
N GLY A 499 2.59 22.27 -19.60
CA GLY A 499 3.59 22.20 -18.55
C GLY A 499 3.18 22.94 -17.27
N VAL A 500 1.90 23.26 -17.10
CA VAL A 500 1.36 23.93 -15.91
C VAL A 500 0.89 22.88 -14.92
N GLN A 501 1.39 23.00 -13.68
CA GLN A 501 0.95 22.15 -12.57
C GLN A 501 -0.42 22.63 -12.07
N ARG A 502 -1.38 21.70 -11.98
CA ARG A 502 -2.78 21.96 -11.64
C ARG A 502 -3.25 21.09 -10.49
N TYR A 503 -4.25 21.58 -9.76
CA TYR A 503 -4.97 20.87 -8.71
C TYR A 503 -6.49 21.03 -8.92
N GLY A 504 -7.30 20.54 -8.00
CA GLY A 504 -8.77 20.57 -8.12
C GLY A 504 -9.32 21.97 -8.32
N GLY A 505 -10.28 22.12 -9.24
CA GLY A 505 -10.88 23.39 -9.65
C GLY A 505 -10.13 24.13 -10.76
N ASP A 506 -8.93 23.69 -11.14
CA ASP A 506 -8.16 24.29 -12.23
C ASP A 506 -8.54 23.77 -13.63
N PHE A 507 -9.36 22.71 -13.69
CA PHE A 507 -9.72 22.07 -14.96
C PHE A 507 -11.03 22.62 -15.51
N PRO A 508 -11.09 22.99 -16.81
CA PRO A 508 -12.32 23.49 -17.42
C PRO A 508 -13.49 22.49 -17.32
N GLY A 509 -14.65 22.95 -16.84
CA GLY A 509 -15.86 22.12 -16.75
C GLY A 509 -15.95 21.24 -15.50
N GLU A 510 -15.01 21.34 -14.59
CA GLU A 510 -15.03 20.67 -13.28
C GLU A 510 -16.14 21.32 -12.41
N MET A 511 -17.25 20.62 -12.24
CA MET A 511 -18.41 21.16 -11.52
C MET A 511 -18.35 20.88 -10.01
N THR A 512 -17.75 19.76 -9.63
CA THR A 512 -17.55 19.35 -8.24
C THR A 512 -16.07 19.15 -8.02
N HIS A 513 -15.50 19.88 -7.05
CA HIS A 513 -14.07 19.78 -6.70
C HIS A 513 -13.82 20.32 -5.30
N ASP A 514 -12.76 19.87 -4.66
CA ASP A 514 -12.34 20.31 -3.35
C ASP A 514 -11.04 21.17 -3.38
N GLY A 515 -10.76 21.80 -4.54
CA GLY A 515 -9.70 22.78 -4.71
C GLY A 515 -8.31 22.20 -4.52
N ASN A 516 -7.46 22.95 -3.79
CA ASN A 516 -6.09 22.53 -3.49
C ASN A 516 -5.98 21.63 -2.24
N PHE A 517 -7.08 21.03 -1.79
CA PHE A 517 -7.04 20.13 -0.63
C PHE A 517 -6.16 18.89 -0.88
N CYS A 518 -5.99 18.53 -2.15
CA CYS A 518 -5.05 17.48 -2.60
C CYS A 518 -3.55 17.87 -2.53
N CYS A 519 -3.22 19.11 -2.11
CA CYS A 519 -1.83 19.55 -1.93
C CYS A 519 -1.43 19.46 -0.46
N ASP A 520 -1.53 18.26 0.10
CA ASP A 520 -1.39 17.96 1.52
C ASP A 520 -0.24 16.98 1.83
N GLY A 521 0.65 16.78 0.87
CA GLY A 521 1.84 15.96 1.03
C GLY A 521 2.93 16.58 1.92
N MET A 522 3.71 15.73 2.58
CA MET A 522 4.97 16.10 3.24
C MET A 522 6.01 16.61 2.24
N VAL A 523 6.00 16.07 1.03
CA VAL A 523 6.86 16.50 -0.07
C VAL A 523 6.00 17.09 -1.19
N PHE A 524 6.61 17.94 -2.03
CA PHE A 524 5.95 18.39 -3.25
C PHE A 524 5.73 17.22 -4.23
N ALA A 525 4.89 17.42 -5.24
CA ALA A 525 4.59 16.41 -6.25
C ALA A 525 5.83 15.90 -7.00
N ASP A 526 6.87 16.73 -7.16
CA ASP A 526 8.17 16.39 -7.75
C ASP A 526 9.15 15.73 -6.77
N ARG A 527 8.70 15.45 -5.54
CA ARG A 527 9.45 14.88 -4.40
C ARG A 527 10.52 15.80 -3.82
N SER A 528 10.52 17.09 -4.15
CA SER A 528 11.32 18.05 -3.40
C SER A 528 10.77 18.23 -1.98
N LEU A 529 11.68 18.49 -1.02
CA LEU A 529 11.31 18.57 0.39
C LEU A 529 10.59 19.87 0.72
N LYS A 530 9.53 19.79 1.50
CA LYS A 530 8.92 20.90 2.21
C LYS A 530 9.63 21.13 3.56
N ALA A 531 9.40 22.28 4.19
CA ALA A 531 9.91 22.50 5.56
C ALA A 531 9.40 21.43 6.54
N GLY A 532 8.13 21.02 6.40
CA GLY A 532 7.53 19.96 7.19
C GLY A 532 8.21 18.60 7.07
N SER A 533 8.81 18.28 5.90
CA SER A 533 9.59 17.04 5.75
C SER A 533 10.78 16.99 6.71
N LEU A 534 11.43 18.13 6.96
CA LEU A 534 12.56 18.22 7.88
C LEU A 534 12.12 18.14 9.35
N GLU A 535 10.93 18.65 9.66
CA GLU A 535 10.29 18.45 10.97
C GLU A 535 10.05 16.96 11.25
N VAL A 536 9.45 16.24 10.29
CA VAL A 536 9.24 14.79 10.40
C VAL A 536 10.56 14.05 10.55
N LYS A 537 11.57 14.38 9.71
CA LYS A 537 12.91 13.78 9.82
C LYS A 537 13.50 13.94 11.22
N ALA A 538 13.35 15.12 11.81
CA ALA A 538 13.86 15.42 13.16
C ALA A 538 13.05 14.68 14.23
N ALA A 539 11.73 14.62 14.11
CA ALA A 539 10.86 13.91 15.05
C ALA A 539 11.11 12.39 15.05
N TYR A 540 11.32 11.81 13.86
CA TYR A 540 11.51 10.38 13.63
C TYR A 540 12.97 9.93 13.76
N GLN A 541 13.91 10.84 14.06
CA GLN A 541 15.34 10.47 14.13
C GLN A 541 15.59 9.34 15.14
N PRO A 542 16.41 8.34 14.77
CA PRO A 542 16.65 7.16 15.60
C PRO A 542 17.65 7.42 16.75
N MET A 543 18.03 8.66 16.98
CA MET A 543 18.92 9.06 18.06
C MET A 543 18.48 10.39 18.66
N ARG A 544 18.60 10.53 19.97
CA ARG A 544 18.49 11.82 20.68
C ARG A 544 19.82 12.22 21.25
N THR A 545 20.18 13.48 21.10
CA THR A 545 21.43 14.01 21.62
C THR A 545 21.18 15.10 22.63
N ALA A 546 21.97 15.10 23.69
CA ALA A 546 22.04 16.18 24.67
C ALA A 546 23.51 16.51 25.00
N TRP A 547 23.80 17.79 25.18
CA TRP A 547 25.12 18.25 25.60
C TRP A 547 25.07 18.77 27.01
N GLU A 548 25.80 18.13 27.94
CA GLU A 548 25.85 18.48 29.35
C GLU A 548 27.28 18.41 29.88
N ASP A 549 27.77 19.49 30.47
CA ASP A 549 29.09 19.56 31.15
C ASP A 549 30.28 19.01 30.34
N GLY A 550 30.31 19.23 29.04
CA GLY A 550 31.39 18.74 28.16
C GLY A 550 31.25 17.28 27.73
N VAL A 551 30.11 16.66 28.01
CA VAL A 551 29.79 15.29 27.62
C VAL A 551 28.60 15.32 26.63
N LEU A 552 28.79 14.67 25.48
CA LEU A 552 27.68 14.38 24.54
C LEU A 552 27.00 13.08 25.00
N LYS A 553 25.74 13.19 25.33
CA LYS A 553 24.87 12.04 25.59
C LYS A 553 24.11 11.71 24.32
N ILE A 554 24.15 10.43 23.90
CA ILE A 554 23.43 9.94 22.73
C ILE A 554 22.55 8.78 23.18
N THR A 555 21.23 9.01 23.17
CA THR A 555 20.25 7.96 23.42
C THR A 555 19.94 7.26 22.10
N ASN A 556 20.23 5.96 22.05
CA ASN A 556 19.89 5.09 20.93
C ASN A 556 18.38 4.81 20.94
N ARG A 557 17.68 5.14 19.86
CA ARG A 557 16.24 4.90 19.68
C ARG A 557 15.95 3.83 18.61
N TYR A 558 17.00 3.20 18.08
CA TYR A 558 16.83 1.98 17.30
C TYR A 558 16.30 0.86 18.18
N ASP A 559 15.51 -0.02 17.59
CA ASP A 559 14.93 -1.19 18.27
C ASP A 559 15.84 -2.44 18.11
N PHE A 560 16.65 -2.50 17.04
CA PHE A 560 17.46 -3.67 16.68
C PHE A 560 18.93 -3.35 16.34
N THR A 561 19.29 -2.08 16.25
CA THR A 561 20.64 -1.65 15.83
C THR A 561 21.42 -1.05 16.99
N GLU A 562 22.62 -1.58 17.24
CA GLU A 562 23.55 -0.99 18.20
C GLU A 562 24.26 0.23 17.60
N LEU A 563 24.54 1.27 18.40
CA LEU A 563 25.28 2.43 17.92
C LEU A 563 26.71 2.11 17.49
N SER A 564 27.28 0.99 17.93
CA SER A 564 28.58 0.51 17.47
C SER A 564 28.61 0.13 15.98
N GLU A 565 27.43 -0.07 15.37
CA GLU A 565 27.26 -0.29 13.92
C GLU A 565 27.22 1.04 13.13
N CYS A 566 27.18 2.18 13.84
CA CYS A 566 27.11 3.53 13.27
C CYS A 566 28.44 4.27 13.45
N GLU A 567 28.69 5.27 12.62
CA GLU A 567 29.83 6.18 12.75
C GLU A 567 29.37 7.52 13.31
N LEU A 568 29.90 7.94 14.46
CA LEU A 568 29.63 9.25 15.02
C LEU A 568 30.67 10.25 14.55
N ARG A 569 30.24 11.20 13.73
CA ARG A 569 31.08 12.35 13.31
C ARG A 569 30.51 13.62 13.94
N TYR A 570 31.42 14.43 14.53
CA TYR A 570 31.04 15.73 15.05
C TYR A 570 31.95 16.84 14.56
N THR A 571 31.42 18.05 14.46
CA THR A 571 32.16 19.28 14.17
C THR A 571 31.99 20.28 15.31
N VAL A 572 33.06 21.01 15.63
CA VAL A 572 32.98 22.19 16.50
C VAL A 572 33.23 23.41 15.63
N GLU A 573 32.29 24.34 15.63
CA GLU A 573 32.36 25.55 14.85
C GLU A 573 32.46 26.77 15.77
N ARG A 574 33.22 27.77 15.32
CA ARG A 574 33.27 29.09 15.93
C ARG A 574 33.04 30.15 14.85
N ASP A 575 32.00 30.97 15.02
CA ASP A 575 31.65 32.02 14.07
C ASP A 575 31.48 31.53 12.62
N GLY A 576 31.01 30.28 12.43
CA GLY A 576 30.82 29.64 11.12
C GLY A 576 32.09 28.97 10.54
N GLU A 577 33.20 29.00 11.23
CA GLU A 577 34.44 28.28 10.85
C GLU A 577 34.55 26.96 11.62
N VAL A 578 34.77 25.85 10.91
CA VAL A 578 35.00 24.54 11.51
C VAL A 578 36.39 24.53 12.18
N MET A 579 36.40 24.45 13.49
CA MET A 579 37.61 24.38 14.31
C MET A 579 38.09 22.96 14.54
N VAL A 580 37.16 22.05 14.71
CA VAL A 580 37.40 20.63 14.98
C VAL A 580 36.44 19.79 14.16
N GLU A 581 36.96 18.74 13.56
CA GLU A 581 36.17 17.68 12.92
C GLU A 581 36.75 16.34 13.35
N LYS A 582 35.96 15.51 13.98
CA LYS A 582 36.39 14.20 14.47
C LYS A 582 35.32 13.15 14.27
N THR A 583 35.77 11.92 14.01
CA THR A 583 34.97 10.72 14.11
C THR A 583 35.37 9.97 15.39
N VAL A 584 34.40 9.58 16.17
CA VAL A 584 34.58 8.84 17.42
C VAL A 584 33.65 7.63 17.47
N PRO A 585 34.08 6.53 18.11
CA PRO A 585 33.19 5.40 18.33
C PRO A 585 32.07 5.78 19.29
N ALA A 586 30.87 5.34 19.01
CA ALA A 586 29.75 5.35 19.94
C ALA A 586 29.26 3.91 20.14
N ALA A 587 28.93 3.55 21.36
CA ALA A 587 28.40 2.23 21.68
C ALA A 587 27.29 2.38 22.71
N ALA A 588 26.09 2.02 22.31
CA ALA A 588 24.92 1.86 23.17
C ALA A 588 24.00 0.82 22.53
N ALA A 589 23.53 -0.11 23.32
CA ALA A 589 22.49 -1.04 22.89
C ALA A 589 21.18 -0.27 22.60
N PRO A 590 20.22 -0.88 21.89
CA PRO A 590 18.90 -0.30 21.72
C PRO A 590 18.31 0.23 23.04
N HIS A 591 17.79 1.46 23.00
CA HIS A 591 17.19 2.20 24.14
C HIS A 591 18.18 2.58 25.26
N GLU A 592 19.50 2.38 25.10
CA GLU A 592 20.51 2.84 26.04
C GLU A 592 21.12 4.18 25.62
N THR A 593 21.82 4.82 26.55
CA THR A 593 22.50 6.10 26.33
C THR A 593 24.01 5.93 26.40
N ALA A 594 24.72 6.34 25.35
CA ALA A 594 26.18 6.50 25.37
C ALA A 594 26.56 7.89 25.90
N GLU A 595 27.59 7.96 26.75
CA GLU A 595 28.19 9.21 27.21
C GLU A 595 29.60 9.35 26.60
N ILE A 596 29.79 10.38 25.78
CA ILE A 596 30.99 10.59 25.00
C ILE A 596 31.60 11.93 25.41
N PRO A 597 32.75 11.93 26.13
CA PRO A 597 33.50 13.15 26.40
C PRO A 597 34.04 13.72 25.07
N LEU A 598 33.65 14.93 24.72
CA LEU A 598 34.16 15.60 23.54
C LEU A 598 35.17 16.66 23.96
N ASP A 599 36.26 16.74 23.19
CA ASP A 599 37.21 17.83 23.27
C ASP A 599 36.75 18.98 22.37
N PRO A 600 36.28 20.09 22.92
CA PRO A 600 35.79 21.21 22.10
C PRO A 600 36.94 22.01 21.42
N GLY A 601 38.21 21.67 21.64
CA GLY A 601 39.38 22.34 21.05
C GLY A 601 39.94 23.48 21.90
#